data_efc24d1b286411d1f867f1cd4d7034da
#
_entry.id   efc24d1b286411d1f867f1cd4d7034da
#
_cell.length_a   1.000
_cell.length_b   1.000
_cell.length_c   1.000
_cell.angle_alpha   90.00
_cell.angle_beta   90.00
_cell.angle_gamma   90.00
#
_symmetry.space_group_name_H-M   'P 1'
#
loop_
_entity.id
_entity.type
_entity.pdbx_description
1 polymer ?
#
loop_
_entity_poly.entity_id
_entity_poly.type
_entity_poly.pdbx_seq_one_letter_code
_entity_poly.pdbx_strand_id
1 'polypeptide(L)'
;IRETEDSVITAEGLIAICEQAHNMLDSITEGFRRQPAHRCPIGRAKGRLRVYQTIPPELLHPEMFIPAATLLGLLLGSFYNVCIHRYVSGESILFPPSHCPHCNQRLRFWELIPVLSYLLLRGQCARCHKPIHIRYPLVELLSGLTSGLLAWRFGPTLAFPVYLVFTGMLIVASGIDLECFILPDGITLGGPVLAVPAAIFALGMDWTDALLGGLVGGGTFLAVLLVFKRLRGVDGMGFGDVKLMLMLGVLCGPLGLPLITLVAGVSALAAFLLIACLMPREAPLREMPIPFGPFLSLGAFVHILAGQEILDWWIRFITG
;
A
#
# COMPACT_ATOMS: atom_id res chain seq x y z
N ILE A 1 -13.08 43.45 27.12
CA ILE A 1 -13.74 43.73 25.84
C ILE A 1 -12.66 44.15 24.87
N ARG A 2 -12.16 43.21 24.09
CA ARG A 2 -11.36 43.47 22.89
C ARG A 2 -11.91 42.53 21.83
N GLU A 3 -12.49 43.14 20.82
CA GLU A 3 -13.03 42.53 19.62
C GLU A 3 -11.90 41.83 18.86
N THR A 4 -12.08 40.57 18.55
CA THR A 4 -11.28 39.82 17.59
C THR A 4 -11.89 40.06 16.22
N GLU A 5 -11.20 40.81 15.38
CA GLU A 5 -11.53 40.96 13.97
C GLU A 5 -11.40 39.60 13.27
N ASP A 6 -12.56 39.04 12.93
CA ASP A 6 -12.68 37.92 12.01
C ASP A 6 -12.23 38.38 10.60
N SER A 7 -11.10 37.87 10.15
CA SER A 7 -10.66 38.04 8.77
C SER A 7 -11.54 37.22 7.83
N VAL A 8 -12.68 37.76 7.47
CA VAL A 8 -13.54 37.25 6.39
C VAL A 8 -12.78 37.45 5.08
N ILE A 9 -12.37 36.36 4.44
CA ILE A 9 -11.85 36.39 3.06
C ILE A 9 -13.00 36.90 2.19
N THR A 10 -12.89 38.11 1.71
CA THR A 10 -13.89 38.75 0.84
C THR A 10 -13.92 38.03 -0.51
N ALA A 11 -15.09 38.02 -1.18
CA ALA A 11 -15.27 37.42 -2.50
C ALA A 11 -14.23 37.97 -3.53
N GLU A 12 -13.81 39.21 -3.37
CA GLU A 12 -12.76 39.84 -4.17
C GLU A 12 -11.38 39.19 -3.96
N GLY A 13 -11.04 38.76 -2.74
CA GLY A 13 -9.80 38.04 -2.46
C GLY A 13 -9.76 36.65 -3.10
N LEU A 14 -10.90 35.98 -3.18
CA LEU A 14 -11.02 34.66 -3.85
C LEU A 14 -10.89 34.81 -5.37
N ILE A 15 -11.47 35.85 -5.95
CA ILE A 15 -11.36 36.16 -7.39
C ILE A 15 -9.90 36.48 -7.76
N ALA A 16 -9.21 37.27 -6.95
CA ALA A 16 -7.79 37.59 -7.17
C ALA A 16 -6.87 36.36 -7.11
N ILE A 17 -7.16 35.42 -6.21
CA ILE A 17 -6.43 34.14 -6.11
C ILE A 17 -6.71 33.26 -7.35
N CYS A 18 -7.95 33.22 -7.83
CA CYS A 18 -8.31 32.47 -9.05
C CYS A 18 -7.65 33.08 -10.31
N GLU A 19 -7.60 34.41 -10.43
CA GLU A 19 -6.91 35.06 -11.53
C GLU A 19 -5.39 34.87 -11.50
N GLN A 20 -4.78 34.86 -10.30
CA GLN A 20 -3.35 34.56 -10.16
C GLN A 20 -3.06 33.11 -10.52
N ALA A 21 -3.90 32.16 -10.12
CA ALA A 21 -3.77 30.77 -10.49
C ALA A 21 -3.95 30.51 -11.98
N HIS A 22 -4.88 31.25 -12.63
CA HIS A 22 -5.10 31.19 -14.09
C HIS A 22 -3.88 31.73 -14.85
N ASN A 23 -3.37 32.90 -14.47
CA ASN A 23 -2.20 33.50 -15.08
C ASN A 23 -0.93 32.64 -14.92
N MET A 24 -0.80 31.95 -13.80
CA MET A 24 0.29 30.99 -13.55
C MET A 24 0.18 29.73 -14.43
N LEU A 25 -1.03 29.23 -14.64
CA LEU A 25 -1.31 28.10 -15.54
C LEU A 25 -1.04 28.49 -17.01
N ASP A 26 -1.43 29.69 -17.44
CA ASP A 26 -1.17 30.19 -18.78
C ASP A 26 0.33 30.40 -19.04
N SER A 27 1.08 30.88 -18.06
CA SER A 27 2.53 31.03 -18.18
C SER A 27 3.25 29.68 -18.28
N ILE A 28 2.76 28.64 -17.60
CA ILE A 28 3.29 27.28 -17.70
C ILE A 28 2.96 26.68 -19.07
N THR A 29 1.74 26.87 -19.57
CA THR A 29 1.32 26.37 -20.88
C THR A 29 2.00 27.10 -22.06
N GLU A 30 2.27 28.39 -21.94
CA GLU A 30 3.07 29.15 -22.94
C GLU A 30 4.55 28.75 -22.93
N GLY A 31 5.13 28.44 -21.75
CA GLY A 31 6.48 27.92 -21.64
C GLY A 31 6.63 26.56 -22.37
N PHE A 32 5.59 25.72 -22.33
CA PHE A 32 5.54 24.44 -23.04
C PHE A 32 5.38 24.61 -24.57
N ARG A 33 4.69 25.67 -25.04
CA ARG A 33 4.48 25.95 -26.48
C ARG A 33 5.70 26.53 -27.19
N ARG A 34 6.64 27.13 -26.47
CA ARG A 34 7.82 27.80 -27.04
C ARG A 34 9.06 26.92 -27.13
N GLN A 35 9.02 25.68 -26.68
CA GLN A 35 10.12 24.77 -26.95
C GLN A 35 10.07 24.31 -28.41
N PRO A 36 11.14 24.58 -29.22
CA PRO A 36 11.23 24.05 -30.57
C PRO A 36 11.11 22.52 -30.46
N ALA A 37 10.37 21.93 -31.41
CA ALA A 37 10.14 20.49 -31.51
C ALA A 37 11.48 19.72 -31.63
N HIS A 38 12.22 19.64 -30.56
CA HIS A 38 13.23 18.61 -30.38
C HIS A 38 12.46 17.31 -30.29
N ARG A 39 12.58 16.52 -31.36
CA ARG A 39 12.07 15.16 -31.46
C ARG A 39 12.23 14.47 -30.11
N CYS A 40 11.14 14.32 -29.41
CA CYS A 40 11.07 13.51 -28.23
C CYS A 40 11.55 12.11 -28.65
N PRO A 41 12.61 11.57 -28.07
CA PRO A 41 13.05 10.24 -28.42
C PRO A 41 12.13 9.20 -27.75
N ILE A 42 10.90 9.09 -28.27
CA ILE A 42 9.93 8.04 -27.89
C ILE A 42 10.52 6.63 -28.14
N GLY A 43 11.70 6.55 -28.77
CA GLY A 43 12.41 5.31 -29.03
C GLY A 43 13.17 4.71 -27.84
N ARG A 44 13.30 5.37 -26.69
CA ARG A 44 14.10 4.85 -25.54
C ARG A 44 13.30 4.20 -24.42
N ALA A 45 11.99 4.31 -24.40
CA ALA A 45 11.16 3.59 -23.42
C ALA A 45 11.17 2.07 -23.61
N LYS A 46 11.50 1.58 -24.83
CA LYS A 46 11.68 0.13 -25.10
C LYS A 46 12.96 -0.47 -24.49
N GLY A 47 13.91 0.35 -24.03
CA GLY A 47 15.15 -0.13 -23.41
C GLY A 47 15.07 -0.40 -21.91
N ARG A 48 14.09 0.17 -21.19
CA ARG A 48 14.01 0.03 -19.74
C ARG A 48 13.37 -1.27 -19.24
N LEU A 49 12.65 -1.99 -20.10
CA LEU A 49 12.08 -3.30 -19.77
C LEU A 49 13.08 -4.46 -19.83
N ARG A 50 14.33 -4.22 -20.27
CA ARG A 50 15.33 -5.30 -20.43
C ARG A 50 16.09 -5.69 -19.17
N VAL A 51 16.00 -4.93 -18.09
CA VAL A 51 16.72 -5.26 -16.85
C VAL A 51 16.02 -6.41 -16.07
N TYR A 52 14.78 -6.72 -16.42
CA TYR A 52 13.99 -7.77 -15.77
C TYR A 52 14.28 -9.20 -16.25
N GLN A 53 15.21 -9.38 -17.22
CA GLN A 53 15.51 -10.69 -17.84
C GLN A 53 16.86 -11.24 -17.41
N THR A 54 17.07 -11.50 -16.11
CA THR A 54 18.35 -12.06 -15.64
C THR A 54 18.29 -13.50 -15.16
N ILE A 55 17.14 -14.14 -15.16
CA ILE A 55 17.05 -15.59 -14.97
C ILE A 55 16.56 -16.21 -16.29
N PRO A 56 17.32 -17.15 -16.90
CA PRO A 56 16.88 -17.80 -18.12
C PRO A 56 15.51 -18.45 -17.90
N PRO A 57 14.51 -18.21 -18.77
CA PRO A 57 13.17 -18.78 -18.63
C PRO A 57 13.17 -20.32 -18.69
N GLU A 58 14.28 -20.93 -19.03
CA GLU A 58 14.48 -22.38 -19.13
C GLU A 58 14.54 -23.09 -17.78
N LEU A 59 14.78 -22.36 -16.67
CA LEU A 59 14.96 -22.96 -15.33
C LEU A 59 13.68 -23.16 -14.54
N LEU A 60 12.58 -22.45 -14.88
CA LEU A 60 11.27 -22.68 -14.28
C LEU A 60 10.19 -22.53 -15.34
N HIS A 61 9.55 -23.63 -15.71
CA HIS A 61 8.35 -23.59 -16.55
C HIS A 61 7.33 -22.64 -15.91
N PRO A 62 6.83 -21.61 -16.66
CA PRO A 62 5.88 -20.63 -16.13
C PRO A 62 4.65 -21.28 -15.47
N GLU A 63 4.24 -22.44 -15.97
CA GLU A 63 3.12 -23.23 -15.47
C GLU A 63 3.34 -23.79 -14.06
N MET A 64 4.57 -23.99 -13.63
CA MET A 64 4.91 -24.47 -12.27
C MET A 64 5.26 -23.31 -11.33
N PHE A 65 5.71 -22.17 -11.87
CA PHE A 65 6.14 -21.04 -11.06
C PHE A 65 4.98 -20.39 -10.30
N ILE A 66 3.83 -20.17 -10.96
CA ILE A 66 2.67 -19.54 -10.35
C ILE A 66 2.11 -20.37 -9.19
N PRO A 67 1.84 -21.69 -9.35
CA PRO A 67 1.41 -22.52 -8.23
C PRO A 67 2.41 -22.58 -7.08
N ALA A 68 3.71 -22.70 -7.38
CA ALA A 68 4.77 -22.70 -6.37
C ALA A 68 4.84 -21.37 -5.60
N ALA A 69 4.76 -20.25 -6.30
CA ALA A 69 4.70 -18.92 -5.69
C ALA A 69 3.43 -18.73 -4.84
N THR A 70 2.29 -19.22 -5.31
CA THR A 70 1.03 -19.19 -4.55
C THR A 70 1.16 -19.99 -3.26
N LEU A 71 1.73 -21.19 -3.32
CA LEU A 71 1.98 -22.01 -2.13
C LEU A 71 2.95 -21.31 -1.16
N LEU A 72 4.02 -20.72 -1.69
CA LEU A 72 4.94 -19.91 -0.89
C LEU A 72 4.19 -18.74 -0.20
N GLY A 73 3.33 -18.05 -0.93
CA GLY A 73 2.50 -16.97 -0.39
C GLY A 73 1.58 -17.44 0.74
N LEU A 74 0.94 -18.62 0.59
CA LEU A 74 0.13 -19.21 1.65
C LEU A 74 0.96 -19.47 2.92
N LEU A 75 2.15 -20.05 2.78
CA LEU A 75 3.06 -20.33 3.90
C LEU A 75 3.52 -19.03 4.59
N LEU A 76 3.88 -18.01 3.79
CA LEU A 76 4.23 -16.69 4.31
C LEU A 76 3.04 -16.03 5.02
N GLY A 77 1.82 -16.20 4.51
CA GLY A 77 0.58 -15.70 5.14
C GLY A 77 0.35 -16.26 6.54
N SER A 78 0.65 -17.54 6.75
CA SER A 78 0.62 -18.14 8.09
C SER A 78 1.64 -17.48 9.04
N PHE A 79 2.83 -17.18 8.55
CA PHE A 79 3.83 -16.41 9.30
C PHE A 79 3.41 -14.94 9.54
N TYR A 80 2.76 -14.30 8.57
CA TYR A 80 2.25 -12.92 8.73
C TYR A 80 1.20 -12.85 9.85
N ASN A 81 0.35 -13.85 9.99
CA ASN A 81 -0.57 -13.95 11.12
C ASN A 81 0.15 -13.96 12.47
N VAL A 82 1.29 -14.66 12.56
CA VAL A 82 2.13 -14.66 13.77
C VAL A 82 2.69 -13.27 14.03
N CYS A 83 3.21 -12.59 12.99
CA CYS A 83 3.73 -11.23 13.11
C CYS A 83 2.65 -10.25 13.60
N ILE A 84 1.45 -10.29 13.01
CA ILE A 84 0.33 -9.42 13.39
C ILE A 84 -0.06 -9.67 14.84
N HIS A 85 -0.34 -10.93 15.18
CA HIS A 85 -0.80 -11.30 16.53
C HIS A 85 0.21 -10.90 17.61
N ARG A 86 1.48 -11.22 17.41
CA ARG A 86 2.52 -10.96 18.41
C ARG A 86 2.88 -9.48 18.55
N TYR A 87 2.79 -8.73 17.46
CA TYR A 87 2.96 -7.30 17.55
C TYR A 87 1.87 -6.66 18.43
N VAL A 88 0.62 -7.06 18.22
CA VAL A 88 -0.54 -6.59 18.99
C VAL A 88 -0.45 -7.04 20.47
N SER A 89 -0.01 -8.27 20.72
CA SER A 89 0.14 -8.83 22.08
C SER A 89 1.41 -8.36 22.79
N GLY A 90 2.33 -7.67 22.11
CA GLY A 90 3.63 -7.27 22.66
C GLY A 90 4.59 -8.45 22.88
N GLU A 91 4.38 -9.58 22.18
CA GLU A 91 5.18 -10.79 22.30
C GLU A 91 6.35 -10.81 21.29
N SER A 92 7.40 -11.58 21.63
CA SER A 92 8.52 -11.80 20.70
C SER A 92 8.09 -12.62 19.48
N ILE A 93 8.49 -12.20 18.27
CA ILE A 93 8.20 -12.92 17.02
C ILE A 93 8.90 -14.30 16.99
N LEU A 94 10.03 -14.47 17.68
CA LEU A 94 10.83 -15.67 17.62
C LEU A 94 10.40 -16.74 18.63
N PHE A 95 10.00 -16.36 19.83
CA PHE A 95 9.66 -17.26 20.94
C PHE A 95 8.42 -16.76 21.70
N PRO A 96 7.57 -17.67 22.22
CA PRO A 96 7.57 -19.14 22.11
C PRO A 96 7.08 -19.62 20.73
N PRO A 97 7.14 -20.94 20.42
CA PRO A 97 6.55 -21.51 19.20
C PRO A 97 5.03 -21.31 19.16
N SER A 98 4.42 -21.39 17.98
CA SER A 98 2.99 -21.20 17.78
C SER A 98 2.15 -22.12 18.68
N HIS A 99 1.22 -21.54 19.42
CA HIS A 99 0.37 -22.22 20.40
C HIS A 99 -1.06 -21.67 20.33
N CYS A 100 -2.00 -22.44 20.83
CA CYS A 100 -3.39 -22.00 20.95
C CYS A 100 -3.51 -20.97 22.10
N PRO A 101 -4.06 -19.76 21.90
CA PRO A 101 -4.17 -18.76 22.96
C PRO A 101 -5.11 -19.16 24.10
N HIS A 102 -5.99 -20.16 23.89
CA HIS A 102 -6.95 -20.61 24.90
C HIS A 102 -6.46 -21.74 25.76
N CYS A 103 -5.73 -22.72 25.20
CA CYS A 103 -5.26 -23.89 25.94
C CYS A 103 -3.74 -23.98 26.08
N ASN A 104 -3.00 -22.99 25.55
CA ASN A 104 -1.53 -22.89 25.55
C ASN A 104 -0.79 -24.11 24.99
N GLN A 105 -1.50 -25.00 24.29
CA GLN A 105 -0.90 -26.17 23.67
C GLN A 105 -0.20 -25.78 22.37
N ARG A 106 1.02 -26.27 22.20
CA ARG A 106 1.80 -26.06 20.98
C ARG A 106 1.08 -26.68 19.77
N LEU A 107 1.01 -25.92 18.68
CA LEU A 107 0.45 -26.39 17.41
C LEU A 107 1.39 -27.39 16.76
N ARG A 108 0.83 -28.46 16.18
CA ARG A 108 1.56 -29.43 15.39
C ARG A 108 1.79 -28.91 13.98
N PHE A 109 2.77 -29.43 13.25
CA PHE A 109 3.12 -28.91 11.92
C PHE A 109 1.94 -28.99 10.91
N TRP A 110 1.09 -30.01 10.97
CA TRP A 110 -0.09 -30.11 10.11
C TRP A 110 -1.22 -29.16 10.49
N GLU A 111 -1.25 -28.69 11.73
CA GLU A 111 -2.17 -27.65 12.19
C GLU A 111 -1.74 -26.24 11.70
N LEU A 112 -0.52 -26.15 11.14
CA LEU A 112 0.05 -24.94 10.54
C LEU A 112 -0.05 -24.94 9.01
N ILE A 113 -0.61 -25.98 8.37
CA ILE A 113 -0.83 -25.98 6.91
C ILE A 113 -1.87 -24.92 6.59
N PRO A 114 -1.50 -23.88 5.81
CA PRO A 114 -2.38 -22.73 5.61
C PRO A 114 -3.70 -23.14 4.97
N VAL A 115 -4.79 -22.51 5.43
CA VAL A 115 -6.17 -22.71 4.95
C VAL A 115 -6.67 -24.14 5.17
N LEU A 116 -5.88 -25.14 4.78
CA LEU A 116 -6.30 -26.55 4.84
C LEU A 116 -6.54 -27.00 6.28
N SER A 117 -5.66 -26.64 7.22
CA SER A 117 -5.84 -26.97 8.64
C SER A 117 -7.12 -26.34 9.20
N TYR A 118 -7.42 -25.09 8.83
CA TYR A 118 -8.65 -24.42 9.25
C TYR A 118 -9.90 -25.14 8.73
N LEU A 119 -9.90 -25.55 7.47
CA LEU A 119 -11.03 -26.26 6.85
C LEU A 119 -11.22 -27.65 7.47
N LEU A 120 -10.13 -28.43 7.64
CA LEU A 120 -10.18 -29.78 8.22
C LEU A 120 -10.63 -29.77 9.69
N LEU A 121 -10.18 -28.74 10.44
CA LEU A 121 -10.56 -28.55 11.85
C LEU A 121 -11.88 -27.78 12.02
N ARG A 122 -12.57 -27.45 10.92
CA ARG A 122 -13.85 -26.71 10.91
C ARG A 122 -13.76 -25.39 11.70
N GLY A 123 -12.62 -24.71 11.60
CA GLY A 123 -12.40 -23.44 12.29
C GLY A 123 -12.25 -23.54 13.80
N GLN A 124 -11.88 -24.69 14.36
CA GLN A 124 -11.74 -24.93 15.79
C GLN A 124 -10.37 -25.50 16.15
N CYS A 125 -9.92 -25.22 17.38
CA CYS A 125 -8.70 -25.84 17.89
C CYS A 125 -8.89 -27.36 18.02
N ALA A 126 -7.91 -28.14 17.55
CA ALA A 126 -7.96 -29.61 17.61
C ALA A 126 -8.05 -30.21 19.03
N ARG A 127 -7.80 -29.39 20.06
CA ARG A 127 -7.75 -29.87 21.46
C ARG A 127 -8.83 -29.29 22.35
N CYS A 128 -8.95 -27.96 22.38
CA CYS A 128 -9.94 -27.30 23.25
C CYS A 128 -11.24 -26.93 22.52
N HIS A 129 -11.32 -27.19 21.21
CA HIS A 129 -12.47 -26.91 20.35
C HIS A 129 -12.95 -25.45 20.35
N LYS A 130 -12.15 -24.51 20.89
CA LYS A 130 -12.43 -23.09 20.81
C LYS A 130 -12.30 -22.60 19.34
N PRO A 131 -13.18 -21.69 18.90
CA PRO A 131 -13.16 -21.18 17.53
C PRO A 131 -11.85 -20.43 17.22
N ILE A 132 -11.33 -20.66 16.02
CA ILE A 132 -10.21 -19.91 15.45
C ILE A 132 -10.77 -18.75 14.64
N HIS A 133 -10.23 -17.55 14.84
CA HIS A 133 -10.71 -16.36 14.17
C HIS A 133 -10.54 -16.46 12.65
N ILE A 134 -11.56 -16.05 11.89
CA ILE A 134 -11.58 -16.11 10.40
C ILE A 134 -10.44 -15.29 9.75
N ARG A 135 -9.86 -14.30 10.44
CA ARG A 135 -8.71 -13.56 9.97
C ARG A 135 -7.55 -14.44 9.53
N TYR A 136 -7.29 -15.57 10.26
CA TYR A 136 -6.16 -16.46 9.96
C TYR A 136 -6.21 -16.98 8.53
N PRO A 137 -7.25 -17.71 8.10
CA PRO A 137 -7.32 -18.19 6.72
C PRO A 137 -7.48 -17.05 5.71
N LEU A 138 -8.06 -15.90 6.06
CA LEU A 138 -8.17 -14.77 5.15
C LEU A 138 -6.79 -14.15 4.83
N VAL A 139 -5.93 -13.95 5.81
CA VAL A 139 -4.56 -13.43 5.58
C VAL A 139 -3.74 -14.43 4.77
N GLU A 140 -3.89 -15.74 5.04
CA GLU A 140 -3.22 -16.79 4.29
C GLU A 140 -3.66 -16.80 2.82
N LEU A 141 -4.96 -16.77 2.56
CA LEU A 141 -5.51 -16.70 1.20
C LEU A 141 -5.09 -15.42 0.47
N LEU A 142 -5.16 -14.27 1.16
CA LEU A 142 -4.73 -12.99 0.60
C LEU A 142 -3.25 -13.03 0.20
N SER A 143 -2.40 -13.56 1.08
CA SER A 143 -0.96 -13.69 0.81
C SER A 143 -0.68 -14.68 -0.34
N GLY A 144 -1.40 -15.80 -0.40
CA GLY A 144 -1.31 -16.73 -1.52
C GLY A 144 -1.73 -16.12 -2.84
N LEU A 145 -2.87 -15.44 -2.84
CA LEU A 145 -3.41 -14.77 -4.03
C LEU A 145 -2.47 -13.66 -4.53
N THR A 146 -2.01 -12.78 -3.64
CA THR A 146 -1.09 -11.70 -4.02
C THR A 146 0.23 -12.23 -4.55
N SER A 147 0.79 -13.28 -3.94
CA SER A 147 2.00 -13.94 -4.43
C SER A 147 1.80 -14.57 -5.81
N GLY A 148 0.66 -15.26 -6.03
CA GLY A 148 0.33 -15.82 -7.34
C GLY A 148 0.17 -14.76 -8.43
N LEU A 149 -0.50 -13.63 -8.12
CA LEU A 149 -0.66 -12.51 -9.04
C LEU A 149 0.68 -11.84 -9.36
N LEU A 150 1.57 -11.68 -8.38
CA LEU A 150 2.93 -11.17 -8.60
C LEU A 150 3.75 -12.13 -9.49
N ALA A 151 3.64 -13.44 -9.25
CA ALA A 151 4.29 -14.44 -10.07
C ALA A 151 3.77 -14.44 -11.51
N TRP A 152 2.47 -14.29 -11.70
CA TRP A 152 1.85 -14.15 -13.02
C TRP A 152 2.32 -12.88 -13.74
N ARG A 153 2.45 -11.75 -13.02
CA ARG A 153 2.82 -10.45 -13.59
C ARG A 153 4.30 -10.34 -13.93
N PHE A 154 5.17 -10.80 -13.05
CA PHE A 154 6.61 -10.58 -13.13
C PHE A 154 7.41 -11.83 -13.53
N GLY A 155 6.80 -13.02 -13.44
CA GLY A 155 7.52 -14.26 -13.68
C GLY A 155 8.71 -14.46 -12.73
N PRO A 156 9.67 -15.32 -13.08
CA PRO A 156 10.88 -15.60 -12.28
C PRO A 156 11.96 -14.52 -12.46
N THR A 157 11.61 -13.25 -12.22
CA THR A 157 12.52 -12.10 -12.28
C THR A 157 12.86 -11.59 -10.88
N LEU A 158 13.87 -10.72 -10.75
CA LEU A 158 14.22 -10.09 -9.47
C LEU A 158 13.10 -9.19 -8.91
N ALA A 159 12.18 -8.71 -9.77
CA ALA A 159 11.02 -7.93 -9.33
C ALA A 159 10.07 -8.76 -8.47
N PHE A 160 9.89 -10.06 -8.74
CA PHE A 160 9.02 -10.93 -7.99
C PHE A 160 9.37 -10.99 -6.49
N PRO A 161 10.58 -11.41 -6.07
CA PRO A 161 10.91 -11.48 -4.64
C PRO A 161 10.89 -10.10 -3.98
N VAL A 162 11.25 -9.03 -4.66
CA VAL A 162 11.16 -7.67 -4.13
C VAL A 162 9.72 -7.32 -3.81
N TYR A 163 8.82 -7.43 -4.79
CA TYR A 163 7.41 -7.10 -4.56
C TYR A 163 6.74 -8.07 -3.59
N LEU A 164 7.15 -9.34 -3.53
CA LEU A 164 6.67 -10.30 -2.55
C LEU A 164 6.99 -9.85 -1.11
N VAL A 165 8.21 -9.40 -0.85
CA VAL A 165 8.62 -8.89 0.47
C VAL A 165 7.83 -7.63 0.82
N PHE A 166 7.77 -6.65 -0.08
CA PHE A 166 7.04 -5.40 0.20
C PHE A 166 5.53 -5.62 0.36
N THR A 167 4.92 -6.47 -0.47
CA THR A 167 3.50 -6.83 -0.32
C THR A 167 3.26 -7.54 1.01
N GLY A 168 4.17 -8.42 1.44
CA GLY A 168 4.13 -9.04 2.76
C GLY A 168 4.19 -8.01 3.90
N MET A 169 5.09 -7.04 3.81
CA MET A 169 5.16 -5.93 4.77
C MET A 169 3.85 -5.13 4.82
N LEU A 170 3.24 -4.87 3.65
CA LEU A 170 1.95 -4.18 3.55
C LEU A 170 0.80 -4.99 4.15
N ILE A 171 0.76 -6.31 3.94
CA ILE A 171 -0.25 -7.20 4.55
C ILE A 171 -0.12 -7.18 6.09
N VAL A 172 1.10 -7.29 6.62
CA VAL A 172 1.35 -7.24 8.07
C VAL A 172 0.98 -5.87 8.63
N ALA A 173 1.42 -4.79 8.00
CA ALA A 173 1.10 -3.43 8.43
C ALA A 173 -0.41 -3.18 8.43
N SER A 174 -1.11 -3.61 7.36
CA SER A 174 -2.57 -3.50 7.26
C SER A 174 -3.29 -4.31 8.34
N GLY A 175 -2.80 -5.52 8.65
CA GLY A 175 -3.38 -6.37 9.69
C GLY A 175 -3.24 -5.75 11.09
N ILE A 176 -2.11 -5.11 11.37
CA ILE A 176 -1.87 -4.41 12.65
C ILE A 176 -2.70 -3.13 12.71
N ASP A 177 -2.77 -2.37 11.62
CA ASP A 177 -3.55 -1.13 11.54
C ASP A 177 -5.06 -1.37 11.76
N LEU A 178 -5.58 -2.49 11.23
CA LEU A 178 -6.97 -2.92 11.46
C LEU A 178 -7.27 -3.29 12.93
N GLU A 179 -6.27 -3.67 13.72
CA GLU A 179 -6.47 -4.05 15.13
C GLU A 179 -6.15 -2.93 16.10
N CYS A 180 -5.10 -2.15 15.83
CA CYS A 180 -4.56 -1.17 16.79
C CYS A 180 -4.58 0.26 16.27
N PHE A 181 -4.93 0.52 15.00
CA PHE A 181 -4.83 1.84 14.35
C PHE A 181 -3.42 2.42 14.41
N ILE A 182 -2.40 1.56 14.37
CA ILE A 182 -1.00 1.92 14.44
C ILE A 182 -0.25 1.19 13.34
N LEU A 183 0.57 1.92 12.58
CA LEU A 183 1.50 1.35 11.62
C LEU A 183 2.88 1.15 12.27
N PRO A 184 3.44 -0.09 12.27
CA PRO A 184 4.70 -0.39 12.93
C PRO A 184 5.88 0.40 12.36
N ASP A 185 6.67 1.04 13.22
CA ASP A 185 7.85 1.80 12.79
C ASP A 185 8.92 0.92 12.13
N GLY A 186 9.02 -0.35 12.50
CA GLY A 186 9.90 -1.31 11.83
C GLY A 186 9.59 -1.46 10.34
N ILE A 187 8.31 -1.41 9.96
CA ILE A 187 7.87 -1.47 8.56
C ILE A 187 7.96 -0.09 7.91
N THR A 188 7.42 0.93 8.55
CA THR A 188 7.26 2.26 7.94
C THR A 188 8.55 3.08 7.87
N LEU A 189 9.52 2.85 8.75
CA LEU A 189 10.86 3.45 8.72
C LEU A 189 11.90 2.52 8.11
N GLY A 190 11.84 1.22 8.45
CA GLY A 190 12.74 0.23 7.85
C GLY A 190 12.43 -0.04 6.39
N GLY A 191 11.16 0.04 6.00
CA GLY A 191 10.71 -0.17 4.63
C GLY A 191 11.37 0.76 3.60
N PRO A 192 11.39 2.09 3.78
CA PRO A 192 12.08 3.00 2.86
C PRO A 192 13.56 2.71 2.71
N VAL A 193 14.25 2.32 3.80
CA VAL A 193 15.67 1.95 3.76
C VAL A 193 15.91 0.74 2.88
N LEU A 194 15.01 -0.23 2.91
CA LEU A 194 15.05 -1.40 2.02
C LEU A 194 14.53 -1.08 0.61
N ALA A 195 13.58 -0.17 0.49
CA ALA A 195 12.96 0.19 -0.79
C ALA A 195 13.93 0.90 -1.74
N VAL A 196 14.80 1.80 -1.23
CA VAL A 196 15.78 2.53 -2.06
C VAL A 196 16.69 1.59 -2.84
N PRO A 197 17.47 0.68 -2.21
CA PRO A 197 18.32 -0.24 -2.96
C PRO A 197 17.50 -1.21 -3.82
N ALA A 198 16.33 -1.65 -3.36
CA ALA A 198 15.47 -2.54 -4.13
C ALA A 198 14.95 -1.85 -5.41
N ALA A 199 14.50 -0.60 -5.33
CA ALA A 199 14.05 0.19 -6.47
C ALA A 199 15.16 0.39 -7.50
N ILE A 200 16.35 0.74 -7.06
CA ILE A 200 17.47 1.05 -7.95
C ILE A 200 18.07 -0.23 -8.56
N PHE A 201 18.45 -1.22 -7.75
CA PHE A 201 19.23 -2.37 -8.22
C PHE A 201 18.38 -3.52 -8.74
N ALA A 202 17.18 -3.74 -8.17
CA ALA A 202 16.34 -4.86 -8.57
C ALA A 202 15.22 -4.45 -9.53
N LEU A 203 14.62 -3.26 -9.35
CA LEU A 203 13.56 -2.78 -10.21
C LEU A 203 14.08 -1.89 -11.36
N GLY A 204 15.36 -1.48 -11.34
CA GLY A 204 15.97 -0.66 -12.38
C GLY A 204 15.43 0.76 -12.45
N MET A 205 14.90 1.28 -11.36
CA MET A 205 14.40 2.66 -11.24
C MET A 205 15.57 3.63 -11.13
N ASP A 206 15.46 4.80 -11.74
CA ASP A 206 16.45 5.85 -11.55
C ASP A 206 16.42 6.33 -10.08
N TRP A 207 17.58 6.54 -9.49
CA TRP A 207 17.68 6.96 -8.07
C TRP A 207 16.94 8.28 -7.79
N THR A 208 16.87 9.18 -8.79
CA THR A 208 16.11 10.43 -8.71
C THR A 208 14.62 10.17 -8.59
N ASP A 209 14.07 9.22 -9.35
CA ASP A 209 12.65 8.86 -9.31
C ASP A 209 12.29 8.21 -7.95
N ALA A 210 13.17 7.36 -7.42
CA ALA A 210 12.97 6.76 -6.11
C ALA A 210 12.96 7.81 -4.99
N LEU A 211 13.94 8.74 -4.99
CA LEU A 211 14.00 9.80 -3.98
C LEU A 211 12.86 10.82 -4.12
N LEU A 212 12.58 11.27 -5.35
CA LEU A 212 11.48 12.20 -5.62
C LEU A 212 10.14 11.57 -5.25
N GLY A 213 9.94 10.29 -5.57
CA GLY A 213 8.73 9.56 -5.19
C GLY A 213 8.54 9.55 -3.67
N GLY A 214 9.58 9.22 -2.92
CA GLY A 214 9.54 9.25 -1.46
C GLY A 214 9.26 10.65 -0.89
N LEU A 215 9.99 11.66 -1.38
CA LEU A 215 9.80 13.05 -0.94
C LEU A 215 8.41 13.59 -1.27
N VAL A 216 7.92 13.34 -2.48
CA VAL A 216 6.58 13.77 -2.89
C VAL A 216 5.51 13.00 -2.12
N GLY A 217 5.64 11.68 -1.99
CA GLY A 217 4.68 10.84 -1.26
C GLY A 217 4.58 11.22 0.22
N GLY A 218 5.72 11.16 0.94
CA GLY A 218 5.77 11.55 2.34
C GLY A 218 5.48 13.03 2.56
N GLY A 219 6.01 13.90 1.70
CA GLY A 219 5.84 15.35 1.80
C GLY A 219 4.39 15.82 1.60
N THR A 220 3.67 15.28 0.62
CA THR A 220 2.26 15.63 0.40
C THR A 220 1.37 15.20 1.56
N PHE A 221 1.57 13.99 2.10
CA PHE A 221 0.81 13.52 3.26
C PHE A 221 1.17 14.28 4.53
N LEU A 222 2.46 14.63 4.72
CA LEU A 222 2.89 15.50 5.81
C LEU A 222 2.26 16.89 5.70
N ALA A 223 2.24 17.48 4.50
CA ALA A 223 1.61 18.78 4.28
C ALA A 223 0.11 18.74 4.60
N VAL A 224 -0.61 17.71 4.14
CA VAL A 224 -2.03 17.51 4.47
C VAL A 224 -2.24 17.41 5.98
N LEU A 225 -1.42 16.61 6.68
CA LEU A 225 -1.48 16.45 8.14
C LEU A 225 -1.27 17.79 8.86
N LEU A 226 -0.23 18.55 8.48
CA LEU A 226 0.09 19.83 9.12
C LEU A 226 -0.98 20.90 8.86
N VAL A 227 -1.47 20.98 7.61
CA VAL A 227 -2.54 21.92 7.25
C VAL A 227 -3.82 21.58 8.00
N PHE A 228 -4.22 20.32 8.04
CA PHE A 228 -5.42 19.90 8.77
C PHE A 228 -5.31 20.18 10.28
N LYS A 229 -4.17 19.87 10.89
CA LYS A 229 -3.88 20.16 12.30
C LYS A 229 -3.96 21.66 12.58
N ARG A 230 -3.42 22.49 11.67
CA ARG A 230 -3.47 23.95 11.84
C ARG A 230 -4.88 24.53 11.69
N LEU A 231 -5.70 23.97 10.78
CA LEU A 231 -7.06 24.49 10.52
C LEU A 231 -8.10 23.98 11.53
N ARG A 232 -7.97 22.74 12.01
CA ARG A 232 -8.96 22.09 12.85
C ARG A 232 -8.54 21.88 14.30
N GLY A 233 -7.24 22.05 14.60
CA GLY A 233 -6.67 21.86 15.94
C GLY A 233 -6.59 20.39 16.40
N VAL A 234 -6.95 19.44 15.53
CA VAL A 234 -6.91 18.00 15.82
C VAL A 234 -6.11 17.27 14.73
N ASP A 235 -5.53 16.13 15.08
CA ASP A 235 -4.82 15.30 14.12
C ASP A 235 -5.86 14.54 13.27
N GLY A 236 -5.96 14.89 11.98
CA GLY A 236 -6.94 14.27 11.06
C GLY A 236 -6.44 13.00 10.36
N MET A 237 -5.16 12.67 10.50
CA MET A 237 -4.52 11.51 9.88
C MET A 237 -3.39 11.01 10.77
N GLY A 238 -3.11 9.70 10.74
CA GLY A 238 -1.98 9.11 11.46
C GLY A 238 -0.63 9.49 10.84
N PHE A 239 0.38 9.78 11.68
CA PHE A 239 1.74 9.99 11.19
C PHE A 239 2.33 8.72 10.55
N GLY A 240 1.76 7.56 10.86
CA GLY A 240 2.09 6.28 10.22
C GLY A 240 1.82 6.27 8.71
N ASP A 241 0.72 6.89 8.26
CA ASP A 241 0.36 6.99 6.84
C ASP A 241 1.36 7.84 6.05
N VAL A 242 1.91 8.90 6.67
CA VAL A 242 2.97 9.73 6.09
C VAL A 242 4.23 8.89 5.81
N LYS A 243 4.64 8.10 6.80
CA LYS A 243 5.80 7.20 6.68
C LYS A 243 5.55 6.09 5.65
N LEU A 244 4.33 5.53 5.63
CA LEU A 244 3.92 4.52 4.66
C LEU A 244 3.97 5.09 3.24
N MET A 245 3.43 6.30 3.01
CA MET A 245 3.47 6.95 1.70
C MET A 245 4.88 7.33 1.26
N LEU A 246 5.79 7.62 2.19
CA LEU A 246 7.21 7.78 1.87
C LEU A 246 7.78 6.48 1.31
N MET A 247 7.53 5.34 1.95
CA MET A 247 7.97 4.02 1.47
C MET A 247 7.37 3.67 0.10
N LEU A 248 6.06 3.86 -0.07
CA LEU A 248 5.37 3.58 -1.32
C LEU A 248 5.86 4.49 -2.45
N GLY A 249 6.14 5.76 -2.14
CA GLY A 249 6.71 6.70 -3.10
C GLY A 249 8.09 6.29 -3.60
N VAL A 250 8.95 5.81 -2.70
CA VAL A 250 10.27 5.26 -3.08
C VAL A 250 10.11 4.05 -4.00
N LEU A 251 9.19 3.15 -3.69
CA LEU A 251 9.01 1.88 -4.41
C LEU A 251 8.31 2.05 -5.77
N CYS A 252 7.35 2.96 -5.85
CA CYS A 252 6.49 3.14 -7.02
C CYS A 252 6.83 4.39 -7.86
N GLY A 253 7.73 5.23 -7.36
CA GLY A 253 8.07 6.50 -7.99
C GLY A 253 6.96 7.55 -7.90
N PRO A 254 7.23 8.81 -8.34
CA PRO A 254 6.29 9.91 -8.21
C PRO A 254 5.03 9.73 -9.06
N LEU A 255 5.13 9.07 -10.22
CA LEU A 255 3.99 8.82 -11.12
C LEU A 255 3.01 7.77 -10.59
N GLY A 256 3.43 6.93 -9.66
CA GLY A 256 2.56 5.95 -9.00
C GLY A 256 1.64 6.54 -7.94
N LEU A 257 2.06 7.65 -7.32
CA LEU A 257 1.35 8.24 -6.17
C LEU A 257 -0.10 8.65 -6.45
N PRO A 258 -0.43 9.31 -7.59
CA PRO A 258 -1.82 9.66 -7.91
C PRO A 258 -2.74 8.45 -7.97
N LEU A 259 -2.30 7.35 -8.59
CA LEU A 259 -3.10 6.13 -8.69
C LEU A 259 -3.26 5.48 -7.30
N ILE A 260 -2.20 5.40 -6.51
CA ILE A 260 -2.23 4.86 -5.14
C ILE A 260 -3.23 5.62 -4.29
N THR A 261 -3.15 6.95 -4.28
CA THR A 261 -4.04 7.80 -3.48
C THR A 261 -5.49 7.75 -3.96
N LEU A 262 -5.70 7.70 -5.27
CA LEU A 262 -7.04 7.56 -5.85
C LEU A 262 -7.70 6.24 -5.43
N VAL A 263 -7.00 5.12 -5.62
CA VAL A 263 -7.52 3.79 -5.25
C VAL A 263 -7.76 3.72 -3.74
N ALA A 264 -6.83 4.24 -2.93
CA ALA A 264 -6.98 4.28 -1.48
C ALA A 264 -8.20 5.11 -1.07
N GLY A 265 -8.38 6.30 -1.62
CA GLY A 265 -9.51 7.19 -1.30
C GLY A 265 -10.85 6.59 -1.71
N VAL A 266 -10.95 6.05 -2.93
CA VAL A 266 -12.20 5.42 -3.44
C VAL A 266 -12.55 4.18 -2.62
N SER A 267 -11.57 3.31 -2.34
CA SER A 267 -11.82 2.10 -1.56
C SER A 267 -12.16 2.39 -0.10
N ALA A 268 -11.52 3.39 0.53
CA ALA A 268 -11.84 3.84 1.87
C ALA A 268 -13.26 4.43 1.94
N LEU A 269 -13.65 5.26 0.95
CA LEU A 269 -14.99 5.82 0.87
C LEU A 269 -16.04 4.71 0.66
N ALA A 270 -15.77 3.74 -0.21
CA ALA A 270 -16.66 2.61 -0.43
C ALA A 270 -16.84 1.77 0.84
N ALA A 271 -15.76 1.50 1.57
CA ALA A 271 -15.80 0.80 2.85
C ALA A 271 -16.60 1.59 3.90
N PHE A 272 -16.39 2.91 4.00
CA PHE A 272 -17.14 3.78 4.89
C PHE A 272 -18.64 3.74 4.59
N LEU A 273 -19.02 3.89 3.32
CA LEU A 273 -20.43 3.83 2.90
C LEU A 273 -21.06 2.47 3.20
N LEU A 274 -20.34 1.38 2.95
CA LEU A 274 -20.81 0.03 3.26
C LEU A 274 -21.05 -0.14 4.77
N ILE A 275 -20.09 0.27 5.61
CA ILE A 275 -20.23 0.22 7.07
C ILE A 275 -21.41 1.08 7.51
N ALA A 276 -21.54 2.29 6.98
CA ALA A 276 -22.65 3.20 7.29
C ALA A 276 -24.03 2.62 6.90
N CYS A 277 -24.10 1.85 5.79
CA CYS A 277 -25.33 1.17 5.38
C CYS A 277 -25.68 -0.04 6.26
N LEU A 278 -24.67 -0.71 6.83
CA LEU A 278 -24.88 -1.91 7.64
C LEU A 278 -25.10 -1.61 9.13
N MET A 279 -24.71 -0.43 9.59
CA MET A 279 -24.86 -0.04 10.99
C MET A 279 -26.25 0.50 11.33
N PRO A 280 -26.72 0.30 12.60
CA PRO A 280 -27.92 0.94 13.10
C PRO A 280 -27.80 2.47 12.99
N ARG A 281 -28.92 3.14 12.66
CA ARG A 281 -28.99 4.61 12.49
C ARG A 281 -28.59 5.44 13.72
N GLU A 282 -28.49 4.82 14.88
CA GLU A 282 -28.17 5.47 16.16
C GLU A 282 -26.64 5.54 16.44
N ALA A 283 -25.81 4.88 15.63
CA ALA A 283 -24.37 4.88 15.82
C ALA A 283 -23.76 6.23 15.39
N PRO A 284 -22.85 6.83 16.19
CA PRO A 284 -22.20 8.09 15.85
C PRO A 284 -21.14 7.86 14.76
N LEU A 285 -21.58 7.83 13.49
CA LEU A 285 -20.72 7.59 12.32
C LEU A 285 -19.55 8.58 12.21
N ARG A 286 -19.68 9.76 12.83
CA ARG A 286 -18.68 10.84 12.76
C ARG A 286 -17.42 10.57 13.60
N GLU A 287 -17.50 9.66 14.55
CA GLU A 287 -16.42 9.37 15.51
C GLU A 287 -15.75 8.02 15.25
N MET A 288 -16.14 7.34 14.15
CA MET A 288 -15.61 6.02 13.83
C MET A 288 -14.26 6.13 13.13
N PRO A 289 -13.16 5.77 13.79
CA PRO A 289 -11.87 5.76 13.16
C PRO A 289 -11.84 4.63 12.11
N ILE A 290 -11.40 4.95 10.90
CA ILE A 290 -11.15 3.96 9.84
C ILE A 290 -9.65 3.91 9.60
N PRO A 291 -9.00 2.75 9.74
CA PRO A 291 -7.58 2.63 9.45
C PRO A 291 -7.35 2.85 7.95
N PHE A 292 -6.46 3.77 7.60
CA PHE A 292 -6.21 4.15 6.20
C PHE A 292 -5.10 3.31 5.54
N GLY A 293 -4.21 2.70 6.34
CA GLY A 293 -3.11 1.86 5.89
C GLY A 293 -3.51 0.73 4.95
N PRO A 294 -4.59 -0.05 5.22
CA PRO A 294 -5.05 -1.12 4.32
C PRO A 294 -5.44 -0.61 2.93
N PHE A 295 -6.04 0.57 2.83
CA PHE A 295 -6.44 1.16 1.56
C PHE A 295 -5.24 1.69 0.77
N LEU A 296 -4.25 2.28 1.43
CA LEU A 296 -2.97 2.64 0.81
C LEU A 296 -2.23 1.41 0.29
N SER A 297 -2.24 0.33 1.06
CA SER A 297 -1.65 -0.96 0.68
C SER A 297 -2.34 -1.55 -0.54
N LEU A 298 -3.66 -1.48 -0.61
CA LEU A 298 -4.44 -1.89 -1.79
C LEU A 298 -4.09 -1.04 -3.01
N GLY A 299 -4.03 0.29 -2.86
CA GLY A 299 -3.64 1.20 -3.93
C GLY A 299 -2.24 0.90 -4.48
N ALA A 300 -1.28 0.65 -3.59
CA ALA A 300 0.07 0.25 -3.97
C ALA A 300 0.09 -1.09 -4.72
N PHE A 301 -0.66 -2.09 -4.26
CA PHE A 301 -0.74 -3.38 -4.92
C PHE A 301 -1.38 -3.27 -6.31
N VAL A 302 -2.44 -2.49 -6.48
CA VAL A 302 -3.04 -2.20 -7.80
C VAL A 302 -2.03 -1.50 -8.71
N HIS A 303 -1.27 -0.54 -8.19
CA HIS A 303 -0.22 0.12 -8.97
C HIS A 303 0.89 -0.84 -9.40
N ILE A 304 1.35 -1.72 -8.50
CA ILE A 304 2.37 -2.73 -8.81
C ILE A 304 1.90 -3.68 -9.92
N LEU A 305 0.63 -4.09 -9.90
CA LEU A 305 0.10 -5.02 -10.89
C LEU A 305 -0.25 -4.37 -12.24
N ALA A 306 -0.89 -3.20 -12.21
CA ALA A 306 -1.52 -2.61 -13.39
C ALA A 306 -1.21 -1.11 -13.59
N GLY A 307 -0.28 -0.54 -12.82
CA GLY A 307 0.00 0.91 -12.85
C GLY A 307 0.48 1.41 -14.20
N GLN A 308 1.31 0.64 -14.90
CA GLN A 308 1.82 0.99 -16.23
C GLN A 308 0.69 1.00 -17.28
N GLU A 309 -0.13 -0.03 -17.29
CA GLU A 309 -1.26 -0.15 -18.22
C GLU A 309 -2.29 0.96 -18.01
N ILE A 310 -2.59 1.29 -16.75
CA ILE A 310 -3.51 2.37 -16.39
C ILE A 310 -2.94 3.72 -16.82
N LEU A 311 -1.66 3.95 -16.58
CA LEU A 311 -0.99 5.19 -16.98
C LEU A 311 -0.95 5.34 -18.50
N ASP A 312 -0.60 4.28 -19.23
CA ASP A 312 -0.56 4.27 -20.69
C ASP A 312 -1.97 4.50 -21.28
N TRP A 313 -2.97 3.89 -20.68
CA TRP A 313 -4.37 4.11 -21.07
C TRP A 313 -4.79 5.57 -20.85
N TRP A 314 -4.44 6.15 -19.68
CA TRP A 314 -4.74 7.52 -19.34
C TRP A 314 -4.06 8.52 -20.29
N ILE A 315 -2.78 8.31 -20.60
CA ILE A 315 -2.03 9.15 -21.55
C ILE A 315 -2.71 9.10 -22.93
N ARG A 316 -3.05 7.92 -23.44
CA ARG A 316 -3.76 7.77 -24.73
C ARG A 316 -5.09 8.46 -24.73
N PHE A 317 -5.84 8.38 -23.63
CA PHE A 317 -7.13 9.05 -23.52
C PHE A 317 -7.04 10.58 -23.57
N ILE A 318 -5.97 11.15 -23.00
CA ILE A 318 -5.76 12.63 -23.02
C ILE A 318 -5.16 13.10 -24.33
N THR A 319 -4.31 12.30 -24.96
CA THR A 319 -3.59 12.72 -26.18
C THR A 319 -4.38 12.41 -27.47
N GLY A 320 -5.54 11.77 -27.38
CA GLY A 320 -6.49 11.56 -28.46
C GLY A 320 -6.18 10.43 -29.34
#